data_c1b804d4a1cd4dad183a08516d977f90
#
_entry.id   c1b804d4a1cd4dad183a08516d977f90
#
_cell.length_a   1.000
_cell.length_b   1.000
_cell.length_c   1.000
_cell.angle_alpha   90.00
_cell.angle_beta   90.00
_cell.angle_gamma   90.00
#
_symmetry.space_group_name_H-M   'P 1'
#
loop_
_entity.id
_entity.type
_entity.pdbx_description
1 polymer ?
#
loop_
_entity_poly.entity_id
_entity_poly.type
_entity_poly.pdbx_seq_one_letter_code
_entity_poly.pdbx_strand_id
1 'polypeptide(L)'
;ETPISISEQFNKFQEKSDSAWIFTSATLSINGSFDHFVKLLGLEKAMTQYLQSPFNYSENAFLYVPKEIPDSKDELFNLVLVKKALPLIKASKGRAFVLATSLKSMEEIGALLKDELKKNVINYPVITQGEGPKSDLLQQFKKHGNAILIGSLSFWEGIDVRGPTLSLVIIDKLPFQSPGDPVFESKIKLLSEEGINAFMSMQLPEAIIRLKQGVGRLIRDDYDKGVMVICDKRIIEKSYGIKIWKSLPPFKRTRNESAVINFLEELE
;
A
#
# COMPACT_ATOMS: atom_id res chain seq x y z
N GLU A 1 -0.07 -7.35 30.11
CA GLU A 1 -1.11 -8.04 29.30
C GLU A 1 -1.57 -7.10 28.20
N THR A 2 -1.61 -7.60 26.97
CA THR A 2 -2.15 -6.86 25.83
C THR A 2 -3.57 -7.35 25.57
N PRO A 3 -4.60 -6.50 25.63
CA PRO A 3 -5.97 -6.93 25.37
C PRO A 3 -6.14 -7.33 23.90
N ILE A 4 -6.85 -8.41 23.65
CA ILE A 4 -7.16 -8.90 22.29
C ILE A 4 -8.19 -7.99 21.62
N SER A 5 -9.17 -7.50 22.40
CA SER A 5 -10.16 -6.51 21.97
C SER A 5 -10.06 -5.25 22.83
N ILE A 6 -10.17 -4.09 22.22
CA ILE A 6 -10.13 -2.78 22.89
C ILE A 6 -11.52 -2.14 23.02
N SER A 7 -12.55 -2.76 22.45
CA SER A 7 -13.91 -2.18 22.39
C SER A 7 -14.50 -1.83 23.76
N GLU A 8 -14.42 -2.75 24.73
CA GLU A 8 -14.93 -2.47 26.08
C GLU A 8 -14.18 -1.35 26.81
N GLN A 9 -12.85 -1.34 26.69
CA GLN A 9 -12.03 -0.29 27.31
C GLN A 9 -12.29 1.05 26.67
N PHE A 10 -12.42 1.07 25.34
CA PHE A 10 -12.72 2.28 24.60
C PHE A 10 -14.12 2.83 24.98
N ASN A 11 -15.13 1.97 25.06
CA ASN A 11 -16.48 2.37 25.48
C ASN A 11 -16.50 2.95 26.90
N LYS A 12 -15.83 2.28 27.86
CA LYS A 12 -15.68 2.78 29.23
C LYS A 12 -14.96 4.14 29.29
N PHE A 13 -14.02 4.39 28.38
CA PHE A 13 -13.33 5.66 28.29
C PHE A 13 -14.24 6.73 27.69
N GLN A 14 -15.01 6.40 26.66
CA GLN A 14 -15.96 7.31 26.03
C GLN A 14 -17.09 7.70 26.98
N GLU A 15 -17.64 6.76 27.76
CA GLU A 15 -18.71 7.00 28.72
C GLU A 15 -18.33 7.97 29.86
N LYS A 16 -17.04 8.11 30.15
CA LYS A 16 -16.52 9.07 31.15
C LYS A 16 -16.38 10.49 30.62
N SER A 17 -16.63 10.72 29.34
CA SER A 17 -16.46 12.00 28.69
C SER A 17 -17.79 12.52 28.18
N ASP A 18 -18.18 13.75 28.55
CA ASP A 18 -19.33 14.46 28.00
C ASP A 18 -19.06 15.06 26.62
N SER A 19 -17.99 14.63 25.96
CA SER A 19 -17.55 15.18 24.67
C SER A 19 -18.12 14.41 23.50
N ALA A 20 -18.41 15.09 22.41
CA ALA A 20 -18.69 14.46 21.13
C ALA A 20 -17.39 13.93 20.51
N TRP A 21 -17.42 12.69 20.04
CA TRP A 21 -16.27 12.03 19.38
C TRP A 21 -16.49 12.01 17.88
N ILE A 22 -15.55 12.59 17.14
CA ILE A 22 -15.57 12.62 15.68
C ILE A 22 -14.30 11.94 15.15
N PHE A 23 -14.50 10.85 14.41
CA PHE A 23 -13.41 10.11 13.77
C PHE A 23 -13.39 10.43 12.28
N THR A 24 -12.27 10.90 11.77
CA THR A 24 -12.10 11.23 10.36
C THR A 24 -10.85 10.58 9.79
N SER A 25 -10.97 9.85 8.68
CA SER A 25 -9.83 9.34 7.92
C SER A 25 -10.28 8.86 6.53
N ALA A 26 -9.36 8.87 5.59
CA ALA A 26 -9.56 8.28 4.26
C ALA A 26 -9.65 6.75 4.27
N THR A 27 -9.27 6.09 5.38
CA THR A 27 -9.12 4.63 5.48
C THR A 27 -10.06 3.98 6.50
N LEU A 28 -11.06 4.69 7.05
CA LEU A 28 -12.03 4.12 8.00
C LEU A 28 -13.01 3.16 7.32
N SER A 29 -13.30 3.37 6.04
CA SER A 29 -14.27 2.54 5.30
C SER A 29 -13.60 1.53 4.36
N ILE A 30 -14.27 0.40 4.16
CA ILE A 30 -13.92 -0.63 3.17
C ILE A 30 -15.14 -0.82 2.27
N ASN A 31 -15.02 -0.55 0.97
CA ASN A 31 -16.16 -0.53 0.04
C ASN A 31 -17.34 0.35 0.51
N GLY A 32 -17.06 1.47 1.17
CA GLY A 32 -18.08 2.35 1.74
C GLY A 32 -18.69 1.88 3.07
N SER A 33 -18.40 0.64 3.53
CA SER A 33 -18.82 0.17 4.85
C SER A 33 -17.81 0.56 5.93
N PHE A 34 -18.32 0.95 7.11
CA PHE A 34 -17.55 1.24 8.32
C PHE A 34 -17.55 0.07 9.32
N ASP A 35 -18.15 -1.04 8.98
CA ASP A 35 -18.37 -2.19 9.90
C ASP A 35 -17.08 -2.67 10.57
N HIS A 36 -15.97 -2.67 9.84
CA HIS A 36 -14.67 -3.09 10.40
C HIS A 36 -14.22 -2.13 11.51
N PHE A 37 -14.28 -0.83 11.27
CA PHE A 37 -13.89 0.20 12.25
C PHE A 37 -14.86 0.25 13.44
N VAL A 38 -16.16 0.22 13.17
CA VAL A 38 -17.22 0.21 14.18
C VAL A 38 -17.05 -0.97 15.14
N LYS A 39 -16.88 -2.18 14.62
CA LYS A 39 -16.65 -3.39 15.43
C LYS A 39 -15.35 -3.34 16.22
N LEU A 40 -14.28 -2.82 15.64
CA LEU A 40 -12.98 -2.71 16.29
C LEU A 40 -13.03 -1.88 17.57
N LEU A 41 -13.83 -0.80 17.56
CA LEU A 41 -13.96 0.12 18.70
C LEU A 41 -15.27 -0.03 19.49
N GLY A 42 -16.21 -0.90 19.06
CA GLY A 42 -17.50 -1.05 19.72
C GLY A 42 -18.43 0.15 19.53
N LEU A 43 -18.47 0.73 18.34
CA LEU A 43 -19.20 1.99 18.04
C LEU A 43 -20.52 1.74 17.29
N GLU A 44 -21.29 0.73 17.68
CA GLU A 44 -22.50 0.30 16.94
C GLU A 44 -23.57 1.39 16.82
N LYS A 45 -23.56 2.41 17.70
CA LYS A 45 -24.49 3.54 17.67
C LYS A 45 -23.97 4.76 16.94
N ALA A 46 -22.73 4.72 16.42
CA ALA A 46 -22.14 5.87 15.75
C ALA A 46 -22.84 6.18 14.41
N MET A 47 -23.07 7.45 14.15
CA MET A 47 -23.45 7.89 12.81
C MET A 47 -22.23 7.83 11.89
N THR A 48 -22.40 7.26 10.70
CA THR A 48 -21.34 7.12 9.73
C THR A 48 -21.66 7.89 8.45
N GLN A 49 -20.65 8.57 7.89
CA GLN A 49 -20.80 9.31 6.64
C GLN A 49 -19.60 9.02 5.73
N TYR A 50 -19.87 8.60 4.51
CA TYR A 50 -18.86 8.43 3.47
C TYR A 50 -18.89 9.60 2.50
N LEU A 51 -17.76 10.29 2.36
CA LEU A 51 -17.56 11.35 1.39
C LEU A 51 -16.69 10.81 0.24
N GLN A 52 -17.09 11.06 -0.98
CA GLN A 52 -16.29 10.70 -2.14
C GLN A 52 -15.03 11.57 -2.20
N SER A 53 -13.95 11.00 -2.72
CA SER A 53 -12.74 11.76 -2.99
C SER A 53 -12.99 12.80 -4.10
N PRO A 54 -12.47 14.01 -3.97
CA PRO A 54 -12.56 15.03 -5.02
C PRO A 54 -11.66 14.72 -6.22
N PHE A 55 -10.66 13.82 -6.08
CA PHE A 55 -9.66 13.57 -7.10
C PHE A 55 -10.18 12.71 -8.26
N ASN A 56 -9.81 13.07 -9.50
CA ASN A 56 -10.15 12.30 -10.70
C ASN A 56 -9.16 11.16 -10.93
N TYR A 57 -9.26 10.11 -10.12
CA TYR A 57 -8.39 8.93 -10.22
C TYR A 57 -8.43 8.23 -11.56
N SER A 58 -9.59 8.25 -12.26
CA SER A 58 -9.77 7.55 -13.52
C SER A 58 -8.97 8.16 -14.69
N GLU A 59 -8.67 9.45 -14.60
CA GLU A 59 -7.85 10.16 -15.59
C GLU A 59 -6.39 10.29 -15.14
N ASN A 60 -6.17 10.46 -13.84
CA ASN A 60 -4.87 10.81 -13.31
C ASN A 60 -4.02 9.59 -12.89
N ALA A 61 -4.62 8.40 -12.79
CA ALA A 61 -3.86 7.26 -12.28
C ALA A 61 -4.22 5.92 -12.91
N PHE A 62 -3.18 5.11 -13.11
CA PHE A 62 -3.31 3.70 -13.47
C PHE A 62 -3.07 2.80 -12.26
N LEU A 63 -3.83 1.71 -12.20
CA LEU A 63 -3.51 0.54 -11.38
C LEU A 63 -3.10 -0.59 -12.31
N TYR A 64 -1.82 -0.94 -12.25
CA TYR A 64 -1.22 -1.95 -13.10
C TYR A 64 -0.89 -3.21 -12.30
N VAL A 65 -1.31 -4.35 -12.84
CA VAL A 65 -0.92 -5.68 -12.32
C VAL A 65 -0.16 -6.40 -13.42
N PRO A 66 1.16 -6.58 -13.29
CA PRO A 66 1.99 -7.23 -14.29
C PRO A 66 1.50 -8.64 -14.61
N LYS A 67 1.62 -9.04 -15.87
CA LYS A 67 1.49 -10.44 -16.28
C LYS A 67 2.76 -11.21 -15.92
N GLU A 68 2.63 -12.53 -15.78
CA GLU A 68 3.80 -13.42 -15.59
C GLU A 68 4.63 -13.11 -14.33
N ILE A 69 3.98 -12.64 -13.26
CA ILE A 69 4.59 -12.57 -11.95
C ILE A 69 4.49 -13.96 -11.30
N PRO A 70 5.60 -14.52 -10.78
CA PRO A 70 5.61 -15.78 -10.04
C PRO A 70 4.74 -15.72 -8.78
N ASP A 71 4.55 -16.85 -8.12
CA ASP A 71 3.98 -16.85 -6.77
C ASP A 71 4.87 -16.06 -5.81
N SER A 72 4.27 -15.38 -4.86
CA SER A 72 5.00 -14.55 -3.89
C SER A 72 5.94 -15.33 -2.96
N LYS A 73 5.87 -16.67 -2.99
CA LYS A 73 6.78 -17.59 -2.27
C LYS A 73 7.90 -18.13 -3.15
N ASP A 74 7.88 -17.87 -4.45
CA ASP A 74 8.89 -18.31 -5.41
C ASP A 74 10.22 -17.58 -5.14
N GLU A 75 11.32 -18.30 -5.19
CA GLU A 75 12.67 -17.75 -4.97
C GLU A 75 13.05 -16.71 -6.02
N LEU A 76 12.51 -16.82 -7.24
CA LEU A 76 12.74 -15.87 -8.32
C LEU A 76 11.80 -14.66 -8.29
N PHE A 77 10.88 -14.59 -7.32
CA PHE A 77 9.88 -13.56 -7.25
C PHE A 77 10.47 -12.14 -7.29
N ASN A 78 11.43 -11.84 -6.42
CA ASN A 78 12.04 -10.50 -6.34
C ASN A 78 12.85 -10.16 -7.60
N LEU A 79 13.52 -11.14 -8.20
CA LEU A 79 14.24 -10.96 -9.47
C LEU A 79 13.28 -10.61 -10.61
N VAL A 80 12.17 -11.35 -10.74
CA VAL A 80 11.16 -11.07 -11.78
C VAL A 80 10.48 -9.73 -11.53
N LEU A 81 10.16 -9.41 -10.27
CA LEU A 81 9.62 -8.11 -9.88
C LEU A 81 10.53 -6.97 -10.37
N VAL A 82 11.82 -7.03 -10.07
CA VAL A 82 12.77 -5.99 -10.47
C VAL A 82 12.86 -5.87 -12.00
N LYS A 83 12.88 -7.00 -12.73
CA LYS A 83 12.86 -6.98 -14.20
C LYS A 83 11.58 -6.35 -14.77
N LYS A 84 10.42 -6.60 -14.17
CA LYS A 84 9.15 -5.98 -14.57
C LYS A 84 9.05 -4.51 -14.13
N ALA A 85 9.70 -4.13 -13.03
CA ALA A 85 9.74 -2.76 -12.54
C ALA A 85 10.67 -1.84 -13.34
N LEU A 86 11.77 -2.37 -13.84
CA LEU A 86 12.82 -1.56 -14.49
C LEU A 86 12.32 -0.71 -15.68
N PRO A 87 11.52 -1.23 -16.64
CA PRO A 87 10.95 -0.42 -17.72
C PRO A 87 10.09 0.74 -17.21
N LEU A 88 9.30 0.49 -16.16
CA LEU A 88 8.42 1.49 -15.54
C LEU A 88 9.23 2.56 -14.79
N ILE A 89 10.30 2.16 -14.10
CA ILE A 89 11.24 3.06 -13.43
C ILE A 89 11.94 3.95 -14.44
N LYS A 90 12.30 3.42 -15.60
CA LYS A 90 12.87 4.23 -16.70
C LYS A 90 11.86 5.24 -17.23
N ALA A 91 10.64 4.80 -17.52
CA ALA A 91 9.57 5.65 -18.02
C ALA A 91 9.19 6.76 -17.02
N SER A 92 9.21 6.46 -15.72
CA SER A 92 8.99 7.45 -14.66
C SER A 92 10.21 8.34 -14.37
N LYS A 93 11.30 8.20 -15.12
CA LYS A 93 12.57 8.93 -14.90
C LYS A 93 13.12 8.75 -13.47
N GLY A 94 12.92 7.57 -12.87
CA GLY A 94 13.37 7.24 -11.51
C GLY A 94 12.47 7.76 -10.39
N ARG A 95 11.38 8.47 -10.65
CA ARG A 95 10.46 9.04 -9.65
C ARG A 95 9.57 7.95 -9.02
N ALA A 96 10.18 7.06 -8.25
CA ALA A 96 9.55 5.81 -7.83
C ALA A 96 9.69 5.52 -6.34
N PHE A 97 8.61 4.97 -5.76
CA PHE A 97 8.64 4.24 -4.49
C PHE A 97 8.48 2.74 -4.75
N VAL A 98 9.36 1.95 -4.15
CA VAL A 98 9.25 0.49 -4.11
C VAL A 98 8.98 0.07 -2.66
N LEU A 99 7.84 -0.55 -2.44
CA LEU A 99 7.32 -0.87 -1.13
C LEU A 99 7.27 -2.38 -0.94
N ALA A 100 8.12 -2.87 -0.04
CA ALA A 100 8.23 -4.27 0.28
C ALA A 100 7.45 -4.62 1.55
N THR A 101 6.84 -5.79 1.57
CA THR A 101 6.08 -6.29 2.71
C THR A 101 6.94 -6.89 3.82
N SER A 102 8.24 -7.06 3.58
CA SER A 102 9.21 -7.52 4.58
C SER A 102 10.57 -6.84 4.40
N LEU A 103 11.34 -6.72 5.48
CA LEU A 103 12.71 -6.17 5.45
C LEU A 103 13.62 -7.01 4.53
N LYS A 104 13.52 -8.34 4.61
CA LYS A 104 14.28 -9.25 3.74
C LYS A 104 14.00 -8.97 2.26
N SER A 105 12.72 -8.88 1.87
CA SER A 105 12.34 -8.56 0.48
C SER A 105 12.82 -7.17 0.06
N MET A 106 12.77 -6.19 0.97
CA MET A 106 13.25 -4.83 0.75
C MET A 106 14.76 -4.81 0.42
N GLU A 107 15.58 -5.48 1.23
CA GLU A 107 17.02 -5.56 1.04
C GLU A 107 17.38 -6.27 -0.28
N GLU A 108 16.73 -7.39 -0.56
CA GLU A 108 16.93 -8.16 -1.79
C GLU A 108 16.53 -7.37 -3.05
N ILE A 109 15.35 -6.75 -3.04
CA ILE A 109 14.90 -5.88 -4.15
C ILE A 109 15.88 -4.72 -4.34
N GLY A 110 16.35 -4.11 -3.25
CA GLY A 110 17.31 -3.01 -3.30
C GLY A 110 18.64 -3.41 -3.96
N ALA A 111 19.18 -4.57 -3.59
CA ALA A 111 20.40 -5.10 -4.17
C ALA A 111 20.23 -5.43 -5.66
N LEU A 112 19.16 -6.16 -6.01
CA LEU A 112 18.84 -6.52 -7.38
C LEU A 112 18.61 -5.29 -8.27
N LEU A 113 17.92 -4.28 -7.76
CA LEU A 113 17.66 -3.07 -8.52
C LEU A 113 18.94 -2.25 -8.77
N LYS A 114 19.80 -2.10 -7.76
CA LYS A 114 21.11 -1.43 -7.92
C LYS A 114 21.96 -2.15 -8.99
N ASP A 115 21.97 -3.47 -9.01
CA ASP A 115 22.68 -4.28 -10.00
C ASP A 115 22.09 -4.12 -11.42
N GLU A 116 20.77 -4.22 -11.56
CA GLU A 116 20.09 -4.06 -12.85
C GLU A 116 20.24 -2.62 -13.42
N LEU A 117 20.18 -1.60 -12.59
CA LEU A 117 20.44 -0.21 -13.01
C LEU A 117 21.88 -0.05 -13.53
N LYS A 118 22.86 -0.63 -12.83
CA LYS A 118 24.28 -0.62 -13.25
C LYS A 118 24.48 -1.34 -14.58
N LYS A 119 23.91 -2.54 -14.76
CA LYS A 119 23.99 -3.32 -16.01
C LYS A 119 23.40 -2.56 -17.20
N ASN A 120 22.34 -1.79 -16.97
CA ASN A 120 21.66 -1.02 -18.02
C ASN A 120 22.21 0.41 -18.19
N VAL A 121 23.28 0.79 -17.48
CA VAL A 121 23.89 2.13 -17.51
C VAL A 121 22.87 3.23 -17.16
N ILE A 122 21.98 2.96 -16.17
CA ILE A 122 20.98 3.90 -15.70
C ILE A 122 21.46 4.53 -14.39
N ASN A 123 21.53 5.85 -14.33
CA ASN A 123 22.05 6.57 -13.18
C ASN A 123 20.93 7.26 -12.37
N TYR A 124 20.05 6.46 -11.75
CA TYR A 124 19.10 6.96 -10.76
C TYR A 124 19.59 6.63 -9.34
N PRO A 125 19.59 7.61 -8.41
CA PRO A 125 19.90 7.34 -7.02
C PRO A 125 18.91 6.34 -6.43
N VAL A 126 19.42 5.33 -5.74
CA VAL A 126 18.62 4.35 -4.99
C VAL A 126 18.84 4.60 -3.50
N ILE A 127 17.78 5.04 -2.84
CA ILE A 127 17.73 5.36 -1.42
C ILE A 127 16.98 4.24 -0.72
N THR A 128 17.59 3.57 0.27
CA THR A 128 16.98 2.43 0.95
C THR A 128 16.71 2.76 2.41
N GLN A 129 15.56 2.40 2.91
CA GLN A 129 15.24 2.46 4.34
C GLN A 129 16.34 1.76 5.14
N GLY A 130 16.83 2.42 6.21
CA GLY A 130 17.93 1.92 7.03
C GLY A 130 19.29 2.59 6.72
N GLU A 131 19.42 3.28 5.58
CA GLU A 131 20.64 4.03 5.24
C GLU A 131 20.74 5.36 6.02
N GLY A 132 19.70 5.73 6.79
CA GLY A 132 19.68 6.92 7.62
C GLY A 132 18.29 7.18 8.25
N PRO A 133 18.13 8.31 8.97
CA PRO A 133 16.83 8.72 9.51
C PRO A 133 15.80 8.92 8.39
N LYS A 134 14.56 8.56 8.67
CA LYS A 134 13.44 8.65 7.67
C LYS A 134 13.28 10.05 7.08
N SER A 135 13.41 11.08 7.91
CA SER A 135 13.35 12.50 7.49
C SER A 135 14.39 12.82 6.43
N ASP A 136 15.61 12.37 6.63
CA ASP A 136 16.76 12.68 5.78
C ASP A 136 16.67 11.93 4.45
N LEU A 137 16.25 10.66 4.48
CA LEU A 137 16.01 9.87 3.26
C LEU A 137 14.90 10.49 2.40
N LEU A 138 13.83 10.98 3.03
CA LEU A 138 12.76 11.69 2.33
C LEU A 138 13.21 13.04 1.76
N GLN A 139 14.05 13.77 2.50
CA GLN A 139 14.61 15.03 2.01
C GLN A 139 15.54 14.78 0.81
N GLN A 140 16.40 13.77 0.88
CA GLN A 140 17.25 13.36 -0.24
C GLN A 140 16.41 12.97 -1.46
N PHE A 141 15.37 12.14 -1.27
CA PHE A 141 14.46 11.74 -2.34
C PHE A 141 13.83 12.96 -3.04
N LYS A 142 13.29 13.90 -2.27
CA LYS A 142 12.70 15.14 -2.80
C LYS A 142 13.74 16.00 -3.52
N LYS A 143 14.96 16.13 -2.98
CA LYS A 143 16.03 16.94 -3.56
C LYS A 143 16.52 16.38 -4.89
N HIS A 144 16.61 15.08 -5.03
CA HIS A 144 17.04 14.46 -6.30
C HIS A 144 15.98 14.62 -7.40
N GLY A 145 14.69 14.49 -7.06
CA GLY A 145 13.59 14.59 -8.02
C GLY A 145 13.48 13.41 -9.02
N ASN A 146 14.52 12.59 -9.11
CA ASN A 146 14.64 11.43 -10.01
C ASN A 146 15.25 10.21 -9.29
N ALA A 147 14.95 10.03 -8.04
CA ALA A 147 15.46 8.94 -7.21
C ALA A 147 14.44 7.80 -7.05
N ILE A 148 14.93 6.64 -6.69
CA ILE A 148 14.13 5.47 -6.31
C ILE A 148 14.23 5.32 -4.81
N LEU A 149 13.11 5.38 -4.10
CA LEU A 149 13.05 5.14 -2.67
C LEU A 149 12.51 3.73 -2.41
N ILE A 150 13.26 2.93 -1.64
CA ILE A 150 12.87 1.57 -1.28
C ILE A 150 12.62 1.51 0.22
N GLY A 151 11.46 1.04 0.62
CA GLY A 151 11.08 0.95 2.02
C GLY A 151 10.10 -0.17 2.32
N SER A 152 9.94 -0.45 3.62
CA SER A 152 8.91 -1.36 4.12
C SER A 152 7.56 -0.66 4.28
N LEU A 153 6.51 -1.42 4.54
CA LEU A 153 5.17 -0.88 4.79
C LEU A 153 5.12 0.14 5.94
N SER A 154 5.89 -0.08 7.01
CA SER A 154 5.97 0.86 8.13
C SER A 154 6.64 2.18 7.76
N PHE A 155 7.55 2.14 6.80
CA PHE A 155 8.16 3.35 6.25
C PHE A 155 7.15 4.21 5.49
N TRP A 156 6.16 3.58 4.93
CA TRP A 156 5.07 4.17 4.18
C TRP A 156 4.15 5.09 4.98
N GLU A 157 3.93 4.76 6.24
CA GLU A 157 3.11 5.57 7.13
C GLU A 157 3.76 6.94 7.37
N GLY A 158 2.98 8.00 7.18
CA GLY A 158 3.45 9.38 7.42
C GLY A 158 4.40 9.97 6.35
N ILE A 159 4.62 9.30 5.22
CA ILE A 159 5.34 9.93 4.09
C ILE A 159 4.44 10.97 3.42
N ASP A 160 4.95 12.18 3.25
CA ASP A 160 4.35 13.25 2.48
C ASP A 160 5.28 13.69 1.33
N VAL A 161 5.03 13.14 0.14
CA VAL A 161 5.66 13.57 -1.11
C VAL A 161 4.57 13.99 -2.07
N ARG A 162 4.54 15.26 -2.43
CA ARG A 162 3.58 15.85 -3.36
C ARG A 162 4.26 16.23 -4.66
N GLY A 163 3.46 16.33 -5.71
CA GLY A 163 3.89 16.83 -7.00
C GLY A 163 4.71 15.83 -7.82
N PRO A 164 5.41 16.29 -8.84
CA PRO A 164 6.00 15.43 -9.88
C PRO A 164 7.14 14.54 -9.41
N THR A 165 7.61 14.69 -8.17
CA THR A 165 8.71 13.90 -7.59
C THR A 165 8.38 12.41 -7.44
N LEU A 166 7.09 12.06 -7.36
CA LEU A 166 6.62 10.69 -7.25
C LEU A 166 5.52 10.43 -8.28
N SER A 167 5.81 9.62 -9.28
CA SER A 167 4.86 9.21 -10.31
C SER A 167 4.69 7.69 -10.41
N LEU A 168 5.46 6.91 -9.67
CA LEU A 168 5.40 5.46 -9.69
C LEU A 168 5.48 4.89 -8.27
N VAL A 169 4.50 4.09 -7.89
CA VAL A 169 4.52 3.31 -6.63
C VAL A 169 4.40 1.85 -6.96
N ILE A 170 5.36 1.05 -6.52
CA ILE A 170 5.41 -0.40 -6.74
C ILE A 170 5.27 -1.10 -5.39
N ILE A 171 4.28 -1.98 -5.29
CA ILE A 171 4.05 -2.84 -4.12
C ILE A 171 4.43 -4.26 -4.49
N ASP A 172 5.30 -4.87 -3.72
CA ASP A 172 5.78 -6.24 -3.97
C ASP A 172 4.63 -7.26 -3.85
N LYS A 173 3.94 -7.28 -2.73
CA LYS A 173 2.89 -8.26 -2.39
C LYS A 173 1.70 -7.59 -1.72
N LEU A 174 0.56 -8.27 -1.70
CA LEU A 174 -0.57 -7.86 -0.87
C LEU A 174 -0.15 -7.85 0.61
N PRO A 175 -0.39 -6.75 1.35
CA PRO A 175 0.15 -6.53 2.69
C PRO A 175 -0.61 -7.28 3.79
N PHE A 176 -0.79 -8.58 3.60
CA PHE A 176 -1.29 -9.44 4.67
C PHE A 176 -0.27 -9.49 5.80
N GLN A 177 -0.78 -9.53 7.03
CA GLN A 177 0.07 -9.66 8.20
C GLN A 177 0.79 -11.02 8.17
N SER A 178 2.08 -11.01 8.48
CA SER A 178 2.88 -12.24 8.53
C SER A 178 2.44 -13.10 9.74
N PRO A 179 2.36 -14.41 9.59
CA PRO A 179 2.26 -15.30 10.74
C PRO A 179 3.50 -15.13 11.64
N GLY A 180 3.34 -15.38 12.95
CA GLY A 180 4.39 -15.26 13.95
C GLY A 180 4.29 -14.07 14.90
N ASP A 181 3.29 -13.19 14.72
CA ASP A 181 2.91 -12.22 15.74
C ASP A 181 1.95 -12.88 16.76
N PRO A 182 2.36 -13.02 18.04
CA PRO A 182 1.55 -13.73 19.04
C PRO A 182 0.16 -13.12 19.28
N VAL A 183 0.04 -11.78 19.16
CA VAL A 183 -1.25 -11.08 19.32
C VAL A 183 -2.14 -11.39 18.13
N PHE A 184 -1.57 -11.38 16.93
CA PHE A 184 -2.29 -11.70 15.71
C PHE A 184 -2.77 -13.15 15.67
N GLU A 185 -1.93 -14.11 16.06
CA GLU A 185 -2.28 -15.52 16.15
C GLU A 185 -3.38 -15.76 17.20
N SER A 186 -3.30 -15.08 18.35
CA SER A 186 -4.32 -15.15 19.39
C SER A 186 -5.69 -14.64 18.92
N LYS A 187 -5.70 -13.56 18.13
CA LYS A 187 -6.94 -13.03 17.50
C LYS A 187 -7.52 -14.03 16.49
N ILE A 188 -6.68 -14.64 15.67
CA ILE A 188 -7.13 -15.67 14.71
C ILE A 188 -7.76 -16.84 15.44
N LYS A 189 -7.14 -17.30 16.52
CA LYS A 189 -7.63 -18.41 17.32
C LYS A 189 -9.01 -18.08 17.93
N LEU A 190 -9.14 -16.92 18.56
CA LEU A 190 -10.39 -16.47 19.15
C LEU A 190 -11.53 -16.42 18.12
N LEU A 191 -11.29 -15.77 16.98
CA LEU A 191 -12.28 -15.70 15.90
C LEU A 191 -12.68 -17.09 15.38
N SER A 192 -11.71 -18.01 15.30
CA SER A 192 -11.98 -19.39 14.87
C SER A 192 -12.81 -20.16 15.88
N GLU A 193 -12.59 -19.96 17.18
CA GLU A 193 -13.40 -20.54 18.27
C GLU A 193 -14.84 -20.03 18.25
N GLU A 194 -15.05 -18.78 17.82
CA GLU A 194 -16.37 -18.17 17.60
C GLU A 194 -17.02 -18.59 16.26
N GLY A 195 -16.39 -19.44 15.46
CA GLY A 195 -16.85 -19.85 14.13
C GLY A 195 -16.76 -18.76 13.07
N ILE A 196 -15.98 -17.71 13.32
CA ILE A 196 -15.80 -16.58 12.42
C ILE A 196 -14.58 -16.83 11.52
N ASN A 197 -14.73 -16.59 10.23
CA ASN A 197 -13.60 -16.67 9.29
C ASN A 197 -12.63 -15.49 9.50
N ALA A 198 -11.54 -15.73 10.23
CA ALA A 198 -10.55 -14.73 10.60
C ALA A 198 -9.90 -14.04 9.37
N PHE A 199 -9.72 -14.76 8.25
CA PHE A 199 -9.20 -14.17 7.04
C PHE A 199 -10.14 -13.09 6.48
N MET A 200 -11.44 -13.39 6.40
CA MET A 200 -12.42 -12.49 5.80
C MET A 200 -12.81 -11.33 6.72
N SER A 201 -12.80 -11.56 8.04
CA SER A 201 -13.27 -10.59 9.04
C SER A 201 -12.16 -9.65 9.54
N MET A 202 -10.90 -10.09 9.50
CA MET A 202 -9.76 -9.32 10.04
C MET A 202 -8.63 -9.13 9.03
N GLN A 203 -8.05 -10.23 8.50
CA GLN A 203 -6.82 -10.13 7.69
C GLN A 203 -7.03 -9.37 6.39
N LEU A 204 -8.10 -9.67 5.67
CA LEU A 204 -8.42 -9.01 4.40
C LEU A 204 -8.79 -7.52 4.58
N PRO A 205 -9.64 -7.13 5.54
CA PRO A 205 -9.87 -5.73 5.89
C PRO A 205 -8.59 -4.96 6.21
N GLU A 206 -7.72 -5.49 7.05
CA GLU A 206 -6.45 -4.83 7.40
C GLU A 206 -5.53 -4.67 6.18
N ALA A 207 -5.42 -5.70 5.34
CA ALA A 207 -4.64 -5.61 4.11
C ALA A 207 -5.18 -4.54 3.15
N ILE A 208 -6.51 -4.43 3.03
CA ILE A 208 -7.15 -3.38 2.23
C ILE A 208 -6.84 -1.99 2.79
N ILE A 209 -6.93 -1.79 4.09
CA ILE A 209 -6.62 -0.51 4.74
C ILE A 209 -5.17 -0.11 4.46
N ARG A 210 -4.23 -1.04 4.64
CA ARG A 210 -2.82 -0.82 4.34
C ARG A 210 -2.59 -0.47 2.86
N LEU A 211 -3.23 -1.18 1.93
CA LEU A 211 -3.17 -0.83 0.51
C LEU A 211 -3.73 0.56 0.23
N LYS A 212 -4.87 0.93 0.81
CA LYS A 212 -5.46 2.27 0.65
C LYS A 212 -4.53 3.38 1.16
N GLN A 213 -3.86 3.15 2.29
CA GLN A 213 -2.87 4.10 2.80
C GLN A 213 -1.75 4.34 1.79
N GLY A 214 -1.35 3.30 1.07
CA GLY A 214 -0.35 3.42 0.05
C GLY A 214 -0.78 4.10 -1.22
N VAL A 215 -1.91 3.70 -1.67
CA VAL A 215 -2.54 4.33 -2.84
C VAL A 215 -2.68 5.84 -2.63
N GLY A 216 -3.08 6.27 -1.43
CA GLY A 216 -3.19 7.68 -1.06
C GLY A 216 -1.85 8.44 -1.03
N ARG A 217 -0.73 7.80 -1.34
CA ARG A 217 0.57 8.49 -1.50
C ARG A 217 0.82 8.96 -2.94
N LEU A 218 0.17 8.34 -3.91
CA LEU A 218 0.37 8.64 -5.32
C LEU A 218 -0.41 9.87 -5.78
N ILE A 219 -1.68 10.00 -5.36
CA ILE A 219 -2.56 11.10 -5.75
C ILE A 219 -2.97 11.85 -4.48
N ARG A 220 -2.52 13.09 -4.33
CA ARG A 220 -2.75 13.96 -3.17
C ARG A 220 -3.33 15.32 -3.52
N ASP A 221 -3.29 15.61 -4.81
CA ASP A 221 -3.73 16.88 -5.36
C ASP A 221 -4.35 16.62 -6.74
N ASP A 222 -5.07 17.58 -7.26
CA ASP A 222 -5.80 17.45 -8.53
C ASP A 222 -4.86 17.32 -9.75
N TYR A 223 -3.61 17.74 -9.60
CA TYR A 223 -2.60 17.71 -10.65
C TYR A 223 -1.69 16.47 -10.57
N ASP A 224 -1.71 15.75 -9.45
CA ASP A 224 -0.89 14.55 -9.30
C ASP A 224 -1.33 13.47 -10.28
N LYS A 225 -0.36 12.88 -10.98
CA LYS A 225 -0.56 11.78 -11.91
C LYS A 225 0.46 10.68 -11.65
N GLY A 226 0.05 9.43 -11.88
CA GLY A 226 1.01 8.35 -11.72
C GLY A 226 0.43 6.94 -11.84
N VAL A 227 1.29 5.99 -11.55
CA VAL A 227 0.99 4.56 -11.66
C VAL A 227 1.23 3.85 -10.35
N MET A 228 0.22 3.11 -9.91
CA MET A 228 0.30 2.12 -8.84
C MET A 228 0.50 0.74 -9.45
N VAL A 229 1.56 0.05 -9.08
CA VAL A 229 1.84 -1.33 -9.50
C VAL A 229 1.65 -2.26 -8.31
N ILE A 230 0.90 -3.33 -8.49
CA ILE A 230 0.78 -4.40 -7.49
C ILE A 230 1.34 -5.68 -8.12
N CYS A 231 2.51 -6.11 -7.65
CA CYS A 231 3.22 -7.29 -8.15
C CYS A 231 2.74 -8.60 -7.48
N ASP A 232 1.42 -8.73 -7.29
CA ASP A 232 0.84 -9.90 -6.64
C ASP A 232 -0.36 -10.43 -7.44
N LYS A 233 -0.18 -11.57 -8.09
CA LYS A 233 -1.22 -12.18 -8.92
C LYS A 233 -2.49 -12.57 -8.16
N ARG A 234 -2.39 -12.75 -6.82
CA ARG A 234 -3.54 -13.09 -5.97
C ARG A 234 -4.68 -12.07 -6.04
N ILE A 235 -4.37 -10.81 -6.36
CA ILE A 235 -5.38 -9.77 -6.57
C ILE A 235 -6.29 -10.07 -7.78
N ILE A 236 -5.80 -10.84 -8.75
CA ILE A 236 -6.55 -11.27 -9.96
C ILE A 236 -7.10 -12.69 -9.80
N GLU A 237 -6.29 -13.62 -9.26
CA GLU A 237 -6.59 -15.04 -9.27
C GLU A 237 -7.50 -15.48 -8.12
N LYS A 238 -7.50 -14.75 -6.98
CA LYS A 238 -8.28 -15.14 -5.81
C LYS A 238 -9.63 -14.44 -5.75
N SER A 239 -10.65 -15.14 -5.27
CA SER A 239 -12.00 -14.59 -5.15
C SER A 239 -12.10 -13.32 -4.30
N TYR A 240 -11.27 -13.19 -3.28
CA TYR A 240 -11.19 -11.98 -2.47
C TYR A 240 -10.56 -10.77 -3.19
N GLY A 241 -9.87 -11.00 -4.30
CA GLY A 241 -9.29 -9.93 -5.11
C GLY A 241 -10.31 -8.89 -5.55
N ILE A 242 -11.54 -9.31 -5.85
CA ILE A 242 -12.65 -8.40 -6.19
C ILE A 242 -12.95 -7.43 -5.05
N LYS A 243 -12.87 -7.88 -3.78
CA LYS A 243 -13.08 -7.01 -2.61
C LYS A 243 -11.97 -5.97 -2.50
N ILE A 244 -10.71 -6.38 -2.76
CA ILE A 244 -9.57 -5.45 -2.82
C ILE A 244 -9.80 -4.42 -3.92
N TRP A 245 -10.11 -4.86 -5.14
CA TRP A 245 -10.34 -3.97 -6.28
C TRP A 245 -11.40 -2.91 -6.02
N LYS A 246 -12.54 -3.31 -5.43
CA LYS A 246 -13.64 -2.40 -5.13
C LYS A 246 -13.32 -1.41 -4.02
N SER A 247 -12.36 -1.75 -3.14
CA SER A 247 -11.96 -0.92 -2.01
C SER A 247 -10.93 0.14 -2.37
N LEU A 248 -10.18 -0.05 -3.45
CA LEU A 248 -9.20 0.92 -3.95
C LEU A 248 -9.90 2.04 -4.73
N PRO A 249 -9.30 3.24 -4.81
CA PRO A 249 -9.82 4.30 -5.65
C PRO A 249 -10.06 3.86 -7.09
N PRO A 250 -10.95 4.52 -7.84
CA PRO A 250 -11.34 4.13 -9.19
C PRO A 250 -10.28 4.46 -10.24
N PHE A 251 -9.08 3.93 -10.06
CA PHE A 251 -7.99 4.02 -11.03
C PHE A 251 -8.35 3.36 -12.37
N LYS A 252 -7.77 3.84 -13.44
CA LYS A 252 -7.77 3.14 -14.72
C LYS A 252 -6.96 1.84 -14.60
N ARG A 253 -7.62 0.71 -14.66
CA ARG A 253 -7.03 -0.62 -14.41
C ARG A 253 -6.50 -1.22 -15.68
N THR A 254 -5.27 -1.76 -15.64
CA THR A 254 -4.67 -2.37 -16.82
C THR A 254 -3.69 -3.50 -16.46
N ARG A 255 -3.49 -4.40 -17.41
CA ARG A 255 -2.40 -5.38 -17.45
C ARG A 255 -1.55 -5.19 -18.71
N ASN A 256 -1.70 -4.07 -19.39
CA ASN A 256 -0.93 -3.71 -20.57
C ASN A 256 0.24 -2.81 -20.16
N GLU A 257 1.46 -3.37 -20.22
CA GLU A 257 2.70 -2.69 -19.84
C GLU A 257 2.97 -1.46 -20.72
N SER A 258 2.80 -1.59 -22.04
CA SER A 258 3.04 -0.48 -22.97
C SER A 258 2.14 0.73 -22.70
N ALA A 259 0.86 0.49 -22.33
CA ALA A 259 -0.04 1.59 -21.99
C ALA A 259 0.41 2.35 -20.73
N VAL A 260 1.02 1.64 -19.79
CA VAL A 260 1.55 2.23 -18.54
C VAL A 260 2.85 2.99 -18.82
N ILE A 261 3.73 2.42 -19.64
CA ILE A 261 4.98 3.07 -20.04
C ILE A 261 4.68 4.39 -20.74
N ASN A 262 3.82 4.37 -21.78
CA ASN A 262 3.43 5.57 -22.52
C ASN A 262 2.86 6.65 -21.58
N PHE A 263 1.98 6.26 -20.66
CA PHE A 263 1.42 7.21 -19.68
C PHE A 263 2.50 7.83 -18.80
N LEU A 264 3.48 7.03 -18.30
CA LEU A 264 4.58 7.55 -17.47
C LEU A 264 5.53 8.47 -18.25
N GLU A 265 5.77 8.17 -19.51
CA GLU A 265 6.63 8.98 -20.40
C GLU A 265 6.00 10.34 -20.73
N GLU A 266 4.66 10.42 -20.76
CA GLU A 266 3.92 11.67 -20.96
C GLU A 266 3.92 12.58 -19.72
N LEU A 267 4.32 12.05 -18.53
CA LEU A 267 4.40 12.85 -17.31
C LEU A 267 5.71 13.65 -17.25
N GLU A 268 5.60 14.97 -17.25
CA GLU A 268 6.73 15.89 -17.13
C GLU A 268 7.44 15.83 -15.75
#